data_26c2978475b484260e3c3351c15cb16c
#
_entry.id   26c2978475b484260e3c3351c15cb16c
#
_cell.length_a   1.000
_cell.length_b   1.000
_cell.length_c   1.000
_cell.angle_alpha   90.00
_cell.angle_beta   90.00
_cell.angle_gamma   90.00
#
_symmetry.space_group_name_H-M   'P 1'
#
loop_
_entity.id
_entity.type
_entity.pdbx_description
1 polymer ?
#
loop_
_entity_poly.entity_id
_entity_poly.type
_entity_poly.pdbx_seq_one_letter_code
_entity_poly.pdbx_strand_id
1 'polypeptide(L)'
;EILNETEALRPLYAVGQGKRSDLTSGTRNTSSGRSRDALADAVGVSSSQLGKILFIQKENPDFITAIDEDKLTVRQAYQHLSRLKNERDSQKPVSKGKKSSSTELFVFHHKSSDVMEEVKTGSIDLIFTSPPYWNKRVYGGVTLGNERSPDDYVDNLVSHLDGCSRVIKDTGSFFLNMGDTYKDGNLMNLPHKVVIKLQDAGWILRNTIIWNKTNPKPHSGKTSLSPTYEFIFHLVRSSKYKYNQILVPSKSDADFRVPRHREVDGSVPDMVYPMMPRDGKNMGDFWDESVVKTAVAKNISTPEGVEHPAPFPEQIVTLPILQTTDEGDIVLDPFMGSGTTGKVANRLGRRFVGYDVTDYLIS
;
A
#
# COMPACT_ATOMS: atom_id res chain seq x y z
N GLU A 1 7.89 -32.41 -20.72
CA GLU A 1 7.21 -33.63 -20.24
C GLU A 1 5.91 -33.28 -19.51
N ILE A 2 5.95 -32.53 -18.41
CA ILE A 2 4.78 -32.12 -17.61
C ILE A 2 3.70 -31.42 -18.47
N LEU A 3 4.06 -30.58 -19.44
CA LEU A 3 3.09 -29.89 -20.30
C LEU A 3 2.41 -30.84 -21.27
N ASN A 4 3.15 -31.79 -21.87
CA ASN A 4 2.61 -32.77 -22.79
C ASN A 4 1.63 -33.70 -22.07
N GLU A 5 1.98 -34.14 -20.85
CA GLU A 5 1.08 -34.94 -20.01
C GLU A 5 -0.15 -34.14 -19.57
N THR A 6 0.02 -32.86 -19.23
CA THR A 6 -1.09 -31.96 -18.86
C THR A 6 -2.06 -31.78 -20.03
N GLU A 7 -1.58 -31.58 -21.26
CA GLU A 7 -2.43 -31.44 -22.45
C GLU A 7 -3.16 -32.74 -22.78
N ALA A 8 -2.52 -33.90 -22.66
CA ALA A 8 -3.12 -35.19 -22.88
C ALA A 8 -4.23 -35.52 -21.86
N LEU A 9 -4.07 -35.12 -20.62
CA LEU A 9 -5.03 -35.39 -19.54
C LEU A 9 -6.14 -34.32 -19.41
N ARG A 10 -5.94 -33.12 -19.95
CA ARG A 10 -6.88 -32.00 -19.85
C ARG A 10 -8.32 -32.32 -20.29
N PRO A 11 -8.57 -33.08 -21.38
CA PRO A 11 -9.91 -33.47 -21.78
C PRO A 11 -10.62 -34.34 -20.74
N LEU A 12 -9.88 -35.18 -20.02
CA LEU A 12 -10.45 -36.11 -19.03
C LEU A 12 -10.97 -35.37 -17.78
N TYR A 13 -10.37 -34.23 -17.45
CA TYR A 13 -10.74 -33.39 -16.29
C TYR A 13 -11.68 -32.23 -16.68
N ALA A 14 -11.88 -31.95 -17.98
CA ALA A 14 -12.80 -30.92 -18.47
C ALA A 14 -14.27 -31.40 -18.56
N VAL A 15 -14.54 -32.69 -18.52
CA VAL A 15 -15.86 -33.29 -18.71
C VAL A 15 -16.84 -33.04 -17.54
N GLY A 16 -16.43 -32.35 -16.47
CA GLY A 16 -17.28 -31.98 -15.33
C GLY A 16 -18.15 -30.71 -15.51
N GLN A 17 -18.11 -30.03 -16.66
CA GLN A 17 -18.87 -28.79 -16.90
C GLN A 17 -20.15 -29.08 -17.76
N GLY A 18 -20.94 -30.10 -17.38
CA GLY A 18 -22.28 -30.25 -17.88
C GLY A 18 -23.20 -29.16 -17.34
N LYS A 19 -23.90 -28.45 -18.24
CA LYS A 19 -24.97 -27.50 -17.94
C LYS A 19 -25.96 -28.11 -16.93
N ARG A 20 -26.00 -27.58 -15.72
CA ARG A 20 -27.17 -27.67 -14.84
C ARG A 20 -27.77 -26.29 -14.73
N SER A 21 -28.82 -26.05 -15.51
CA SER A 21 -29.83 -25.05 -15.22
C SER A 21 -30.75 -25.68 -14.17
N ASP A 22 -30.93 -25.00 -13.08
CA ASP A 22 -31.83 -25.21 -11.96
C ASP A 22 -31.12 -25.56 -10.64
N LEU A 23 -30.98 -24.55 -9.84
CA LEU A 23 -31.39 -24.49 -8.43
C LEU A 23 -30.81 -23.22 -7.78
N THR A 24 -31.73 -22.42 -7.34
CA THR A 24 -31.61 -21.29 -6.46
C THR A 24 -30.81 -21.58 -5.19
N SER A 25 -30.11 -20.55 -4.73
CA SER A 25 -29.47 -20.36 -3.42
C SER A 25 -27.99 -20.77 -3.26
N GLY A 26 -27.18 -19.76 -3.21
CA GLY A 26 -26.06 -19.57 -2.29
C GLY A 26 -25.02 -20.67 -2.12
N THR A 27 -24.03 -20.75 -3.04
CA THR A 27 -22.67 -21.17 -2.64
C THR A 27 -21.63 -20.75 -3.69
N ARG A 28 -20.50 -20.26 -3.19
CA ARG A 28 -19.39 -19.73 -3.98
C ARG A 28 -18.81 -20.74 -4.96
N ASN A 29 -18.49 -20.27 -6.18
CA ASN A 29 -17.79 -20.98 -7.24
C ASN A 29 -16.45 -21.58 -6.78
N THR A 30 -16.41 -22.87 -6.49
CA THR A 30 -15.20 -23.64 -6.14
C THR A 30 -14.83 -24.69 -7.19
N SER A 31 -15.41 -24.64 -8.41
CA SER A 31 -15.26 -25.72 -9.40
C SER A 31 -13.95 -25.67 -10.22
N SER A 32 -13.34 -24.49 -10.41
CA SER A 32 -12.09 -24.37 -11.21
C SER A 32 -10.82 -24.80 -10.43
N GLY A 33 -10.83 -24.74 -9.12
CA GLY A 33 -9.73 -25.19 -8.26
C GLY A 33 -9.58 -26.70 -8.26
N ARG A 34 -10.66 -27.43 -8.07
CA ARG A 34 -10.65 -28.91 -7.97
C ARG A 34 -10.14 -29.60 -9.23
N SER A 35 -10.47 -29.11 -10.43
CA SER A 35 -9.98 -29.68 -11.69
C SER A 35 -8.49 -29.49 -11.88
N ARG A 36 -7.93 -28.34 -11.46
CA ARG A 36 -6.49 -28.07 -11.54
C ARG A 36 -5.70 -28.88 -10.52
N ASP A 37 -6.23 -29.03 -9.31
CA ASP A 37 -5.59 -29.83 -8.26
C ASP A 37 -5.50 -31.30 -8.66
N ALA A 38 -6.60 -31.87 -9.18
CA ALA A 38 -6.61 -33.24 -9.70
C ALA A 38 -5.66 -33.44 -10.89
N LEU A 39 -5.54 -32.43 -11.77
CA LEU A 39 -4.61 -32.49 -12.89
C LEU A 39 -3.16 -32.38 -12.42
N ALA A 40 -2.86 -31.56 -11.42
CA ALA A 40 -1.54 -31.43 -10.84
C ALA A 40 -1.08 -32.73 -10.15
N ASP A 41 -1.98 -33.36 -9.41
CA ASP A 41 -1.73 -34.67 -8.80
C ASP A 41 -1.45 -35.76 -9.85
N ALA A 42 -2.20 -35.75 -10.97
CA ALA A 42 -2.03 -36.73 -12.05
C ALA A 42 -0.66 -36.62 -12.78
N VAL A 43 -0.09 -35.40 -12.84
CA VAL A 43 1.22 -35.16 -13.46
C VAL A 43 2.35 -35.05 -12.42
N GLY A 44 2.10 -35.34 -11.15
CA GLY A 44 3.10 -35.46 -10.10
C GLY A 44 3.72 -34.13 -9.64
N VAL A 45 3.00 -33.01 -9.79
CA VAL A 45 3.46 -31.68 -9.34
C VAL A 45 2.44 -31.00 -8.44
N SER A 46 2.86 -29.97 -7.68
CA SER A 46 1.89 -29.17 -6.91
C SER A 46 1.03 -28.30 -7.84
N SER A 47 -0.23 -28.03 -7.43
CA SER A 47 -1.14 -27.11 -8.15
C SER A 47 -0.52 -25.72 -8.38
N SER A 48 0.29 -25.24 -7.44
CA SER A 48 1.04 -23.99 -7.57
C SER A 48 2.11 -24.06 -8.65
N GLN A 49 2.85 -25.16 -8.73
CA GLN A 49 3.88 -25.39 -9.74
C GLN A 49 3.25 -25.54 -11.13
N LEU A 50 2.18 -26.34 -11.26
CA LEU A 50 1.44 -26.47 -12.50
C LEU A 50 0.90 -25.12 -12.96
N GLY A 51 0.33 -24.32 -12.05
CA GLY A 51 -0.15 -22.98 -12.38
C GLY A 51 0.93 -22.05 -12.93
N LYS A 52 2.16 -22.12 -12.40
CA LYS A 52 3.31 -21.33 -12.92
C LYS A 52 3.73 -21.80 -14.30
N ILE A 53 3.81 -23.11 -14.53
CA ILE A 53 4.19 -23.69 -15.83
C ILE A 53 3.18 -23.31 -16.91
N LEU A 54 1.87 -23.44 -16.63
CA LEU A 54 0.82 -23.04 -17.55
C LEU A 54 0.80 -21.52 -17.84
N PHE A 55 1.12 -20.71 -16.83
CA PHE A 55 1.28 -19.26 -17.02
C PHE A 55 2.46 -18.96 -17.94
N ILE A 56 3.62 -19.59 -17.73
CA ILE A 56 4.82 -19.40 -18.57
C ILE A 56 4.51 -19.79 -20.01
N GLN A 57 3.91 -20.95 -20.23
CA GLN A 57 3.50 -21.41 -21.56
C GLN A 57 2.57 -20.43 -22.27
N LYS A 58 1.61 -19.85 -21.54
CA LYS A 58 0.65 -18.88 -22.09
C LYS A 58 1.29 -17.53 -22.44
N GLU A 59 2.17 -17.02 -21.60
CA GLU A 59 2.73 -15.67 -21.77
C GLU A 59 3.94 -15.67 -22.73
N ASN A 60 4.79 -16.70 -22.69
CA ASN A 60 5.90 -16.90 -23.64
C ASN A 60 6.40 -18.35 -23.62
N PRO A 61 6.05 -19.16 -24.65
CA PRO A 61 6.48 -20.56 -24.74
C PRO A 61 8.01 -20.79 -24.80
N ASP A 62 8.78 -19.82 -25.30
CA ASP A 62 10.23 -19.96 -25.43
C ASP A 62 10.93 -20.14 -24.08
N PHE A 63 10.31 -19.66 -23.01
CA PHE A 63 10.81 -19.89 -21.65
C PHE A 63 10.67 -21.35 -21.19
N ILE A 64 9.77 -22.13 -21.76
CA ILE A 64 9.68 -23.57 -21.49
C ILE A 64 10.92 -24.25 -22.02
N THR A 65 11.33 -23.94 -23.27
CA THR A 65 12.56 -24.48 -23.84
C THR A 65 13.78 -24.14 -23.00
N ALA A 66 13.88 -22.92 -22.51
CA ALA A 66 14.98 -22.51 -21.63
C ALA A 66 14.96 -23.21 -20.26
N ILE A 67 13.79 -23.63 -19.77
CA ILE A 67 13.64 -24.43 -18.54
C ILE A 67 14.08 -25.89 -18.83
N ASP A 68 13.66 -26.48 -19.93
CA ASP A 68 14.03 -27.84 -20.33
C ASP A 68 15.53 -27.98 -20.62
N GLU A 69 16.18 -26.88 -21.02
CA GLU A 69 17.62 -26.79 -21.23
C GLU A 69 18.42 -26.42 -19.95
N ASP A 70 17.80 -26.44 -18.79
CA ASP A 70 18.38 -26.05 -17.48
C ASP A 70 18.99 -24.63 -17.44
N LYS A 71 18.63 -23.76 -18.37
CA LYS A 71 19.07 -22.35 -18.42
C LYS A 71 18.32 -21.47 -17.43
N LEU A 72 17.07 -21.82 -17.10
CA LEU A 72 16.20 -21.10 -16.17
C LEU A 72 15.40 -22.09 -15.32
N THR A 73 15.14 -21.71 -14.07
CA THR A 73 14.16 -22.43 -13.25
C THR A 73 12.74 -21.92 -13.54
N VAL A 74 11.73 -22.77 -13.32
CA VAL A 74 10.29 -22.38 -13.39
C VAL A 74 10.00 -21.12 -12.57
N ARG A 75 10.64 -20.97 -11.40
CA ARG A 75 10.49 -19.80 -10.53
C ARG A 75 11.03 -18.53 -11.18
N GLN A 76 12.23 -18.58 -11.76
CA GLN A 76 12.86 -17.43 -12.44
C GLN A 76 12.06 -16.99 -13.66
N ALA A 77 11.65 -17.94 -14.50
CA ALA A 77 10.84 -17.68 -15.68
C ALA A 77 9.48 -17.04 -15.31
N TYR A 78 8.81 -17.59 -14.30
CA TYR A 78 7.55 -17.05 -13.80
C TYR A 78 7.70 -15.61 -13.26
N GLN A 79 8.72 -15.36 -12.45
CA GLN A 79 8.97 -14.02 -11.88
C GLN A 79 9.26 -12.99 -12.97
N HIS A 80 10.06 -13.36 -13.98
CA HIS A 80 10.40 -12.49 -15.10
C HIS A 80 9.17 -12.14 -15.93
N LEU A 81 8.38 -13.14 -16.33
CA LEU A 81 7.17 -12.94 -17.15
C LEU A 81 6.05 -12.23 -16.38
N SER A 82 5.90 -12.49 -15.09
CA SER A 82 4.94 -11.77 -14.25
C SER A 82 5.29 -10.29 -14.14
N ARG A 83 6.58 -9.95 -14.04
CA ARG A 83 7.04 -8.56 -14.04
C ARG A 83 6.75 -7.87 -15.37
N LEU A 84 7.11 -8.51 -16.51
CA LEU A 84 6.83 -7.96 -17.84
C LEU A 84 5.34 -7.79 -18.11
N LYS A 85 4.51 -8.72 -17.62
CA LYS A 85 3.06 -8.62 -17.74
C LYS A 85 2.51 -7.44 -16.95
N ASN A 86 2.93 -7.27 -15.71
CA ASN A 86 2.54 -6.14 -14.88
C ASN A 86 2.98 -4.80 -15.48
N GLU A 87 4.19 -4.73 -16.06
CA GLU A 87 4.67 -3.54 -16.79
C GLU A 87 3.82 -3.27 -18.05
N ARG A 88 3.45 -4.31 -18.81
CA ARG A 88 2.59 -4.20 -20.00
C ARG A 88 1.15 -3.85 -19.65
N ASP A 89 0.61 -4.45 -18.58
CA ASP A 89 -0.77 -4.20 -18.15
C ASP A 89 -0.92 -2.79 -17.53
N SER A 90 0.14 -2.25 -16.92
CA SER A 90 0.19 -0.85 -16.48
C SER A 90 0.35 0.16 -17.63
N GLN A 91 0.74 -0.28 -18.84
CA GLN A 91 0.84 0.56 -20.05
C GLN A 91 -0.40 0.48 -20.96
N LYS A 92 -1.33 -0.43 -20.71
CA LYS A 92 -2.57 -0.51 -21.50
C LYS A 92 -3.48 0.68 -21.16
N PRO A 93 -3.96 1.43 -22.16
CA PRO A 93 -5.03 2.40 -21.93
C PRO A 93 -6.25 1.63 -21.39
N VAL A 94 -6.77 2.08 -20.25
CA VAL A 94 -7.97 1.53 -19.64
C VAL A 94 -9.08 1.47 -20.69
N SER A 95 -9.53 0.27 -21.03
CA SER A 95 -10.64 0.06 -21.97
C SER A 95 -11.87 0.82 -21.47
N LYS A 96 -12.45 1.65 -22.34
CA LYS A 96 -13.67 2.44 -22.09
C LYS A 96 -14.84 1.51 -21.72
N GLY A 97 -14.97 1.18 -20.46
CA GLY A 97 -16.19 0.63 -19.88
C GLY A 97 -17.21 1.74 -19.65
N LYS A 98 -18.43 1.53 -20.11
CA LYS A 98 -19.66 2.32 -20.03
C LYS A 98 -19.59 3.63 -19.24
N LYS A 99 -19.87 4.74 -19.95
CA LYS A 99 -20.11 6.08 -19.38
C LYS A 99 -21.16 6.00 -18.28
N SER A 100 -20.72 6.03 -17.02
CA SER A 100 -21.48 6.60 -15.92
C SER A 100 -21.10 8.07 -15.83
N SER A 101 -22.07 8.93 -15.51
CA SER A 101 -21.97 10.39 -15.41
C SER A 101 -20.61 10.85 -14.90
N SER A 102 -19.98 11.78 -15.62
CA SER A 102 -18.68 12.39 -15.35
C SER A 102 -18.62 13.01 -13.94
N THR A 103 -18.20 12.20 -12.97
CA THR A 103 -17.64 12.70 -11.72
C THR A 103 -16.15 12.82 -12.00
N GLU A 104 -15.60 14.02 -11.94
CA GLU A 104 -14.17 14.25 -12.14
C GLU A 104 -13.38 13.32 -11.22
N LEU A 105 -12.49 12.49 -11.80
CA LEU A 105 -11.66 11.53 -11.06
C LEU A 105 -10.60 12.21 -10.20
N PHE A 106 -10.36 13.49 -10.44
CA PHE A 106 -9.32 14.28 -9.82
C PHE A 106 -9.81 15.71 -9.60
N VAL A 107 -9.87 16.15 -8.34
CA VAL A 107 -10.26 17.51 -7.96
C VAL A 107 -9.13 18.12 -7.15
N PHE A 108 -8.77 19.34 -7.51
CA PHE A 108 -7.67 20.05 -6.93
C PHE A 108 -8.10 21.46 -6.48
N HIS A 109 -7.78 21.81 -5.24
CA HIS A 109 -8.16 23.09 -4.64
C HIS A 109 -6.91 23.87 -4.23
N HIS A 110 -6.68 25.03 -4.87
CA HIS A 110 -5.61 25.96 -4.53
C HIS A 110 -5.97 26.82 -3.32
N LYS A 111 -6.12 26.19 -2.17
CA LYS A 111 -6.44 26.86 -0.90
C LYS A 111 -6.08 26.00 0.28
N SER A 112 -6.16 26.59 1.49
CA SER A 112 -6.02 25.85 2.74
C SER A 112 -7.11 24.79 2.88
N SER A 113 -6.74 23.65 3.49
CA SER A 113 -7.63 22.52 3.77
C SER A 113 -8.29 22.58 5.16
N ASP A 114 -8.14 23.70 5.89
CA ASP A 114 -8.66 23.83 7.25
C ASP A 114 -10.19 23.66 7.34
N VAL A 115 -10.94 24.07 6.32
CA VAL A 115 -12.41 23.99 6.31
C VAL A 115 -12.95 22.91 5.36
N MET A 116 -12.39 22.73 4.16
CA MET A 116 -12.80 21.76 3.13
C MET A 116 -14.32 21.74 2.86
N GLU A 117 -14.94 22.92 2.69
CA GLU A 117 -16.41 23.08 2.52
C GLU A 117 -16.98 22.27 1.36
N GLU A 118 -16.19 22.07 0.30
CA GLU A 118 -16.60 21.33 -0.90
C GLU A 118 -16.65 19.83 -0.68
N VAL A 119 -15.99 19.34 0.39
CA VAL A 119 -15.95 17.91 0.70
C VAL A 119 -17.09 17.56 1.63
N LYS A 120 -17.97 16.68 1.17
CA LYS A 120 -19.13 16.20 1.94
C LYS A 120 -18.65 15.44 3.19
N THR A 121 -19.32 15.67 4.31
CA THR A 121 -19.12 14.94 5.56
C THR A 121 -19.23 13.42 5.33
N GLY A 122 -18.28 12.66 5.88
CA GLY A 122 -18.27 11.19 5.80
C GLY A 122 -18.20 10.65 4.37
N SER A 123 -17.46 11.31 3.46
CA SER A 123 -17.35 10.88 2.05
C SER A 123 -15.98 10.31 1.68
N ILE A 124 -14.94 10.59 2.45
CA ILE A 124 -13.57 10.20 2.17
C ILE A 124 -13.26 8.80 2.74
N ASP A 125 -12.69 7.93 1.92
CA ASP A 125 -12.30 6.57 2.29
C ASP A 125 -10.90 6.52 2.88
N LEU A 126 -9.98 7.30 2.33
CA LEU A 126 -8.59 7.37 2.77
C LEU A 126 -8.10 8.82 2.78
N ILE A 127 -7.43 9.21 3.85
CA ILE A 127 -6.58 10.40 3.89
C ILE A 127 -5.14 9.93 3.96
N PHE A 128 -4.29 10.40 3.04
CA PHE A 128 -2.84 10.24 3.13
C PHE A 128 -2.17 11.60 2.94
N THR A 129 -1.32 11.99 3.89
CA THR A 129 -0.67 13.31 3.81
C THR A 129 0.67 13.38 4.54
N SER A 130 1.49 14.34 4.12
CA SER A 130 2.71 14.76 4.80
C SER A 130 2.67 16.30 4.93
N PRO A 131 2.30 16.84 6.11
CA PRO A 131 2.18 18.27 6.33
C PRO A 131 3.55 18.97 6.27
N PRO A 132 3.60 20.30 6.18
CA PRO A 132 4.81 21.07 6.39
C PRO A 132 5.43 20.75 7.75
N TYR A 133 6.76 20.45 7.79
CA TYR A 133 7.45 20.15 9.04
C TYR A 133 7.97 21.44 9.69
N TRP A 134 7.86 21.50 11.02
CA TRP A 134 8.28 22.66 11.78
C TRP A 134 9.74 23.02 11.55
N ASN A 135 10.00 24.28 11.22
CA ASN A 135 11.33 24.88 11.05
C ASN A 135 12.27 24.12 10.07
N LYS A 136 11.70 23.36 9.14
CA LYS A 136 12.50 22.67 8.12
C LYS A 136 12.67 23.50 6.86
N ARG A 137 11.71 24.38 6.54
CA ARG A 137 11.69 25.18 5.31
C ARG A 137 10.82 26.41 5.48
N VAL A 138 11.17 27.47 4.75
CA VAL A 138 10.32 28.64 4.61
C VAL A 138 9.33 28.36 3.49
N TYR A 139 8.09 28.11 3.86
CA TYR A 139 6.97 28.02 2.92
C TYR A 139 6.45 29.44 2.71
N GLY A 140 6.60 30.00 1.50
CA GLY A 140 6.27 31.40 1.21
C GLY A 140 4.85 31.78 1.63
N GLY A 141 4.73 32.64 2.64
CA GLY A 141 3.44 33.16 3.10
C GLY A 141 2.56 32.24 3.94
N VAL A 142 2.96 30.99 4.17
CA VAL A 142 2.21 30.01 4.99
C VAL A 142 2.71 30.05 6.42
N THR A 143 1.78 30.09 7.39
CA THR A 143 2.12 30.11 8.82
C THR A 143 2.49 28.73 9.36
N LEU A 144 1.86 27.67 8.84
CA LEU A 144 2.09 26.29 9.29
C LEU A 144 3.51 25.83 8.94
N GLY A 145 4.25 25.38 9.95
CA GLY A 145 5.65 25.00 9.85
C GLY A 145 6.64 26.14 10.18
N ASN A 146 6.15 27.39 10.38
CA ASN A 146 6.93 28.58 10.71
C ASN A 146 6.55 29.19 12.07
N GLU A 147 5.90 28.42 12.93
CA GLU A 147 5.49 28.86 14.27
C GLU A 147 6.70 29.19 15.15
N ARG A 148 6.51 30.08 16.12
CA ARG A 148 7.55 30.53 17.05
C ARG A 148 8.00 29.41 17.99
N SER A 149 7.07 28.51 18.34
CA SER A 149 7.38 27.40 19.24
C SER A 149 6.94 26.06 18.63
N PRO A 150 7.57 24.95 19.02
CA PRO A 150 7.16 23.61 18.60
C PRO A 150 5.77 23.21 19.11
N ASP A 151 5.34 23.75 20.25
CA ASP A 151 4.00 23.45 20.79
C ASP A 151 2.93 24.21 20.02
N ASP A 152 3.17 25.48 19.62
CA ASP A 152 2.26 26.22 18.72
C ASP A 152 2.09 25.49 17.38
N TYR A 153 3.18 24.93 16.84
CA TYR A 153 3.10 24.11 15.61
C TYR A 153 2.20 22.89 15.79
N VAL A 154 2.37 22.16 16.90
CA VAL A 154 1.54 20.97 17.20
C VAL A 154 0.08 21.36 17.29
N ASP A 155 -0.24 22.46 17.99
CA ASP A 155 -1.61 22.93 18.15
C ASP A 155 -2.23 23.37 16.82
N ASN A 156 -1.49 24.14 16.04
CA ASN A 156 -1.93 24.61 14.73
C ASN A 156 -2.14 23.45 13.75
N LEU A 157 -1.21 22.48 13.72
CA LEU A 157 -1.35 21.32 12.84
C LEU A 157 -2.55 20.46 13.23
N VAL A 158 -2.75 20.17 14.52
CA VAL A 158 -3.89 19.39 15.00
C VAL A 158 -5.21 20.11 14.69
N SER A 159 -5.29 21.43 14.93
CA SER A 159 -6.45 22.25 14.57
C SER A 159 -6.74 22.20 13.06
N HIS A 160 -5.70 22.28 12.23
CA HIS A 160 -5.83 22.19 10.78
C HIS A 160 -6.33 20.81 10.32
N LEU A 161 -5.90 19.75 10.98
CA LEU A 161 -6.33 18.37 10.68
C LEU A 161 -7.72 18.03 11.26
N ASP A 162 -8.34 18.90 12.06
CA ASP A 162 -9.69 18.65 12.62
C ASP A 162 -10.73 18.50 11.51
N GLY A 163 -10.62 19.26 10.43
CA GLY A 163 -11.45 19.10 9.23
C GLY A 163 -11.45 17.69 8.65
N CYS A 164 -10.34 16.94 8.82
CA CYS A 164 -10.23 15.55 8.39
C CYS A 164 -11.21 14.63 9.11
N SER A 165 -11.48 14.90 10.41
CA SER A 165 -12.41 14.11 11.22
C SER A 165 -13.85 14.22 10.71
N ARG A 166 -14.23 15.34 10.13
CA ARG A 166 -15.56 15.56 9.54
C ARG A 166 -15.74 14.83 8.21
N VAL A 167 -14.72 14.86 7.34
CA VAL A 167 -14.87 14.39 5.96
C VAL A 167 -14.62 12.90 5.79
N ILE A 168 -13.86 12.27 6.70
CA ILE A 168 -13.56 10.84 6.64
C ILE A 168 -14.79 10.01 7.03
N LYS A 169 -14.97 8.86 6.38
CA LYS A 169 -15.97 7.85 6.76
C LYS A 169 -15.59 7.18 8.08
N ASP A 170 -16.57 6.66 8.81
CA ASP A 170 -16.30 5.82 10.01
C ASP A 170 -15.47 4.59 9.69
N THR A 171 -15.55 4.09 8.46
CA THR A 171 -14.77 2.97 7.95
C THR A 171 -13.47 3.39 7.29
N GLY A 172 -13.20 4.69 7.20
CA GLY A 172 -12.03 5.26 6.53
C GLY A 172 -10.75 5.17 7.36
N SER A 173 -9.63 5.38 6.70
CA SER A 173 -8.29 5.38 7.29
C SER A 173 -7.55 6.68 7.03
N PHE A 174 -6.78 7.15 7.99
CA PHE A 174 -5.92 8.31 7.87
C PHE A 174 -4.46 7.92 8.11
N PHE A 175 -3.61 8.15 7.11
CA PHE A 175 -2.16 7.95 7.20
C PHE A 175 -1.45 9.29 7.21
N LEU A 176 -0.73 9.57 8.30
CA LEU A 176 0.01 10.80 8.52
C LEU A 176 1.51 10.52 8.49
N ASN A 177 2.20 10.97 7.44
CA ASN A 177 3.66 10.88 7.34
C ASN A 177 4.32 12.11 7.98
N MET A 178 5.22 11.89 8.93
CA MET A 178 5.95 12.96 9.61
C MET A 178 7.39 12.57 9.94
N GLY A 179 8.31 13.50 9.67
CA GLY A 179 9.66 13.48 10.20
C GLY A 179 9.80 14.39 11.43
N ASP A 180 10.77 14.09 12.27
CA ASP A 180 11.07 14.91 13.45
C ASP A 180 12.15 15.95 13.17
N THR A 181 12.33 16.88 14.09
CA THR A 181 13.34 17.94 14.02
C THR A 181 14.09 18.14 15.32
N TYR A 182 15.27 18.69 15.22
CA TYR A 182 16.09 19.09 16.37
C TYR A 182 16.00 20.60 16.60
N LYS A 183 15.98 21.01 17.87
CA LYS A 183 16.16 22.37 18.30
C LYS A 183 17.15 22.37 19.47
N ASP A 184 18.21 23.17 19.39
CA ASP A 184 19.23 23.31 20.42
C ASP A 184 19.83 21.96 20.89
N GLY A 185 20.04 21.03 19.93
CA GLY A 185 20.55 19.68 20.20
C GLY A 185 19.52 18.70 20.76
N ASN A 186 18.29 19.11 20.99
CA ASN A 186 17.21 18.28 21.52
C ASN A 186 16.27 17.82 20.40
N LEU A 187 16.00 16.52 20.32
CA LEU A 187 14.98 15.96 19.42
C LEU A 187 13.59 16.32 19.96
N MET A 188 12.79 17.02 19.16
CA MET A 188 11.56 17.67 19.64
C MET A 188 10.38 16.72 19.82
N ASN A 189 10.45 15.50 19.25
CA ASN A 189 9.42 14.47 19.32
C ASN A 189 8.03 14.95 18.81
N LEU A 190 8.03 15.82 17.79
CA LEU A 190 6.84 16.47 17.26
C LEU A 190 5.84 15.48 16.66
N PRO A 191 6.26 14.44 15.90
CA PRO A 191 5.33 13.46 15.33
C PRO A 191 4.46 12.81 16.40
N HIS A 192 5.05 12.39 17.52
CA HIS A 192 4.32 11.75 18.62
C HIS A 192 3.44 12.73 19.40
N LYS A 193 3.89 13.98 19.61
CA LYS A 193 3.05 15.02 20.23
C LYS A 193 1.77 15.27 19.43
N VAL A 194 1.89 15.35 18.09
CA VAL A 194 0.72 15.49 17.19
C VAL A 194 -0.20 14.31 17.33
N VAL A 195 0.32 13.07 17.28
CA VAL A 195 -0.49 11.86 17.35
C VAL A 195 -1.21 11.73 18.70
N ILE A 196 -0.54 12.04 19.81
CA ILE A 196 -1.17 12.04 21.15
C ILE A 196 -2.36 13.02 21.17
N LYS A 197 -2.22 14.25 20.66
CA LYS A 197 -3.33 15.20 20.57
C LYS A 197 -4.45 14.75 19.64
N LEU A 198 -4.13 14.08 18.53
CA LEU A 198 -5.14 13.46 17.67
C LEU A 198 -5.87 12.33 18.40
N GLN A 199 -5.20 11.53 19.22
CA GLN A 199 -5.85 10.51 20.07
C GLN A 199 -6.76 11.17 21.12
N ASP A 200 -6.34 12.26 21.74
CA ASP A 200 -7.17 13.05 22.67
C ASP A 200 -8.42 13.63 21.96
N ALA A 201 -8.30 13.96 20.66
CA ALA A 201 -9.40 14.37 19.79
C ALA A 201 -10.27 13.20 19.28
N GLY A 202 -10.05 11.98 19.78
CA GLY A 202 -10.87 10.79 19.51
C GLY A 202 -10.45 9.97 18.28
N TRP A 203 -9.24 10.16 17.75
CA TRP A 203 -8.66 9.25 16.78
C TRP A 203 -8.10 7.99 17.47
N ILE A 204 -8.16 6.86 16.79
CA ILE A 204 -7.60 5.59 17.25
C ILE A 204 -6.33 5.32 16.46
N LEU A 205 -5.18 5.29 17.10
CA LEU A 205 -3.90 4.90 16.49
C LEU A 205 -3.86 3.38 16.33
N ARG A 206 -3.72 2.91 15.08
CA ARG A 206 -3.64 1.48 14.74
C ARG A 206 -2.22 0.98 14.64
N ASN A 207 -1.37 1.73 13.92
CA ASN A 207 0.04 1.40 13.75
C ASN A 207 0.89 2.66 13.73
N THR A 208 2.10 2.54 14.23
CA THR A 208 3.22 3.44 13.96
C THR A 208 4.17 2.73 13.02
N ILE A 209 4.18 3.14 11.76
CA ILE A 209 5.02 2.56 10.72
C ILE A 209 6.32 3.34 10.66
N ILE A 210 7.44 2.63 10.66
CA ILE A 210 8.78 3.21 10.45
C ILE A 210 9.13 3.08 8.98
N TRP A 211 9.18 4.20 8.27
CA TRP A 211 9.71 4.24 6.92
C TRP A 211 11.21 4.53 6.98
N ASN A 212 12.04 3.50 6.81
CA ASN A 212 13.49 3.62 6.74
C ASN A 212 13.90 4.14 5.37
N LYS A 213 14.55 5.31 5.35
CA LYS A 213 15.02 5.96 4.11
C LYS A 213 16.33 5.34 3.67
N THR A 214 16.38 4.79 2.48
CA THR A 214 17.62 4.20 1.92
C THR A 214 18.63 5.28 1.51
N ASN A 215 18.20 6.53 1.31
CA ASN A 215 19.07 7.66 0.97
C ASN A 215 18.76 8.87 1.88
N PRO A 216 19.05 8.78 3.19
CA PRO A 216 18.85 9.89 4.11
C PRO A 216 19.83 11.05 3.81
N LYS A 217 19.43 12.28 4.13
CA LYS A 217 20.36 13.41 4.04
C LYS A 217 21.55 13.19 4.98
N PRO A 218 22.80 13.44 4.53
CA PRO A 218 23.95 13.38 5.42
C PRO A 218 23.75 14.27 6.66
N HIS A 219 24.09 13.75 7.83
CA HIS A 219 24.06 14.47 9.09
C HIS A 219 25.47 14.87 9.51
N SER A 220 25.71 16.14 9.71
CA SER A 220 27.04 16.66 10.07
C SER A 220 27.34 16.61 11.58
N GLY A 221 26.36 16.21 12.39
CA GLY A 221 26.51 16.12 13.84
C GLY A 221 27.48 15.03 14.27
N LYS A 222 28.48 15.37 15.11
CA LYS A 222 29.47 14.41 15.62
C LYS A 222 29.04 13.70 16.91
N THR A 223 27.95 14.14 17.52
CA THR A 223 27.47 13.67 18.83
C THR A 223 26.10 13.05 18.82
N SER A 224 25.51 12.87 17.63
CA SER A 224 24.20 12.24 17.46
C SER A 224 24.17 11.33 16.22
N LEU A 225 23.25 10.37 16.21
CA LEU A 225 23.04 9.50 15.08
C LEU A 225 22.36 10.24 13.93
N SER A 226 22.60 9.81 12.70
CA SER A 226 21.91 10.33 11.52
C SER A 226 20.43 9.92 11.53
N PRO A 227 19.49 10.86 11.38
CA PRO A 227 18.07 10.51 11.21
C PRO A 227 17.85 9.79 9.88
N THR A 228 17.51 8.51 9.92
CA THR A 228 17.37 7.67 8.73
C THR A 228 15.95 7.25 8.43
N TYR A 229 14.97 7.65 9.22
CA TYR A 229 13.58 7.26 9.07
C TYR A 229 12.60 8.42 9.26
N GLU A 230 11.38 8.19 8.82
CA GLU A 230 10.20 8.98 9.18
C GLU A 230 9.10 8.05 9.68
N PHE A 231 8.14 8.64 10.38
CA PHE A 231 6.97 7.93 10.89
C PHE A 231 5.81 8.04 9.89
N ILE A 232 5.04 6.95 9.73
CA ILE A 232 3.74 6.98 9.10
C ILE A 232 2.75 6.42 10.12
N PHE A 233 1.86 7.26 10.62
CA PHE A 233 0.86 6.87 11.62
C PHE A 233 -0.43 6.47 10.92
N HIS A 234 -0.93 5.28 11.19
CA HIS A 234 -2.23 4.83 10.74
C HIS A 234 -3.27 5.09 11.82
N LEU A 235 -4.18 6.02 11.54
CA LEU A 235 -5.25 6.48 12.42
C LEU A 235 -6.60 6.14 11.82
N VAL A 236 -7.61 5.86 12.66
CA VAL A 236 -8.98 5.57 12.24
C VAL A 236 -9.98 6.18 13.22
N ARG A 237 -11.26 6.32 12.81
CA ARG A 237 -12.36 6.81 13.69
C ARG A 237 -13.06 5.68 14.42
N SER A 238 -12.97 4.44 13.91
CA SER A 238 -13.67 3.27 14.44
C SER A 238 -12.79 2.03 14.34
N SER A 239 -12.98 1.09 15.27
CA SER A 239 -12.34 -0.23 15.17
C SER A 239 -12.84 -1.07 14.00
N LYS A 240 -13.95 -0.68 13.36
CA LYS A 240 -14.56 -1.35 12.20
C LYS A 240 -14.19 -0.65 10.88
N TYR A 241 -12.92 -0.25 10.75
CA TYR A 241 -12.41 0.33 9.51
C TYR A 241 -12.21 -0.71 8.41
N LYS A 242 -12.21 -0.26 7.15
CA LYS A 242 -11.94 -1.11 5.98
C LYS A 242 -10.46 -1.47 5.93
N TYR A 243 -10.18 -2.76 5.77
CA TYR A 243 -8.80 -3.24 5.66
C TYR A 243 -8.68 -4.45 4.74
N ASN A 244 -7.96 -4.29 3.63
CA ASN A 244 -7.61 -5.34 2.68
C ASN A 244 -6.23 -5.90 3.06
N GLN A 245 -6.18 -7.10 3.56
CA GLN A 245 -4.93 -7.71 4.02
C GLN A 245 -3.97 -7.92 2.84
N ILE A 246 -2.77 -7.34 2.93
CA ILE A 246 -1.68 -7.59 2.00
C ILE A 246 -0.72 -8.59 2.64
N LEU A 247 -0.54 -9.73 1.99
CA LEU A 247 0.40 -10.76 2.42
C LEU A 247 1.73 -10.59 1.68
N VAL A 248 2.82 -10.63 2.41
CA VAL A 248 4.18 -10.65 1.86
C VAL A 248 4.77 -12.05 1.98
N PRO A 249 5.67 -12.48 1.07
CA PRO A 249 6.29 -13.80 1.14
C PRO A 249 6.91 -14.06 2.51
N SER A 250 6.67 -15.23 3.08
CA SER A 250 7.36 -15.67 4.28
C SER A 250 8.79 -16.07 3.93
N LYS A 251 9.78 -15.63 4.72
CA LYS A 251 11.19 -16.01 4.54
C LYS A 251 11.51 -17.41 5.13
N SER A 252 10.58 -17.99 5.88
CA SER A 252 10.78 -19.30 6.49
C SER A 252 10.01 -20.37 5.73
N ASP A 253 10.72 -21.41 5.29
CA ASP A 253 10.14 -22.66 4.80
C ASP A 253 9.55 -23.51 5.95
N ALA A 254 9.38 -22.93 7.14
CA ALA A 254 8.85 -23.64 8.30
C ALA A 254 7.34 -23.86 8.14
N ASP A 255 7.00 -25.01 7.55
CA ASP A 255 5.63 -25.51 7.44
C ASP A 255 5.02 -25.89 8.80
N PHE A 256 5.79 -25.73 9.87
CA PHE A 256 5.40 -26.17 11.20
C PHE A 256 5.65 -25.09 12.25
N ARG A 257 4.62 -24.77 13.02
CA ARG A 257 4.76 -24.03 14.29
C ARG A 257 4.42 -24.96 15.43
N VAL A 258 5.34 -25.07 16.37
CA VAL A 258 5.03 -25.68 17.68
C VAL A 258 4.02 -24.77 18.39
N PRO A 259 2.89 -25.29 18.86
CA PRO A 259 1.94 -24.50 19.66
C PRO A 259 2.68 -23.91 20.87
N ARG A 260 2.50 -22.60 21.11
CA ARG A 260 3.09 -21.95 22.29
C ARG A 260 2.30 -22.19 23.57
N HIS A 261 1.27 -23.04 23.54
CA HIS A 261 0.57 -23.45 24.74
C HIS A 261 1.43 -24.47 25.50
N ARG A 262 1.90 -24.07 26.65
CA ARG A 262 2.43 -25.01 27.64
C ARG A 262 1.25 -25.69 28.35
N GLU A 263 1.35 -26.99 28.55
CA GLU A 263 0.45 -27.68 29.44
C GLU A 263 0.57 -27.12 30.87
N VAL A 264 -0.42 -27.39 31.72
CA VAL A 264 -0.45 -26.90 33.11
C VAL A 264 0.79 -27.35 33.90
N ASP A 265 1.42 -28.45 33.51
CA ASP A 265 2.66 -28.98 34.08
C ASP A 265 3.94 -28.33 33.48
N GLY A 266 3.81 -27.41 32.54
CA GLY A 266 4.93 -26.73 31.91
C GLY A 266 5.53 -27.46 30.70
N SER A 267 5.02 -28.64 30.33
CA SER A 267 5.43 -29.37 29.14
C SER A 267 4.94 -28.68 27.85
N VAL A 268 5.60 -28.95 26.72
CA VAL A 268 5.14 -28.53 25.40
C VAL A 268 4.49 -29.75 24.75
N PRO A 269 3.25 -29.64 24.24
CA PRO A 269 2.61 -30.77 23.57
C PRO A 269 3.46 -31.30 22.43
N ASP A 270 3.63 -32.61 22.36
CA ASP A 270 4.36 -33.28 21.27
C ASP A 270 3.64 -33.21 19.90
N MET A 271 2.41 -32.67 19.88
CA MET A 271 1.65 -32.52 18.64
C MET A 271 2.08 -31.32 17.84
N VAL A 272 2.75 -31.59 16.75
CA VAL A 272 3.01 -30.61 15.67
C VAL A 272 1.78 -30.59 14.76
N TYR A 273 1.02 -29.50 14.81
CA TYR A 273 -0.08 -29.30 13.87
C TYR A 273 0.47 -28.78 12.55
N PRO A 274 0.23 -29.48 11.41
CA PRO A 274 0.54 -28.91 10.11
C PRO A 274 -0.27 -27.63 9.96
N MET A 275 0.40 -26.49 9.86
CA MET A 275 -0.28 -25.25 9.47
C MET A 275 -0.60 -25.33 7.97
N MET A 276 -1.87 -25.05 7.64
CA MET A 276 -2.22 -24.76 6.25
C MET A 276 -1.20 -23.79 5.65
N PRO A 277 -0.63 -24.05 4.47
CA PRO A 277 0.23 -23.09 3.79
C PRO A 277 -0.51 -21.75 3.72
N ARG A 278 0.00 -20.74 4.40
CA ARG A 278 -0.50 -19.40 4.22
C ARG A 278 0.21 -18.84 3.00
N ASP A 279 -0.53 -18.17 2.12
CA ASP A 279 0.01 -17.51 0.93
C ASP A 279 1.04 -16.40 1.26
N GLY A 280 1.44 -16.28 2.54
CA GLY A 280 2.41 -15.34 3.06
C GLY A 280 2.13 -14.97 4.53
N LYS A 281 2.86 -13.98 5.01
CA LYS A 281 2.66 -13.35 6.32
C LYS A 281 2.12 -11.92 6.16
N ASN A 282 1.47 -11.40 7.19
CA ASN A 282 1.10 -9.99 7.24
C ASN A 282 2.33 -9.12 7.05
N MET A 283 2.15 -8.02 6.31
CA MET A 283 3.16 -6.99 6.20
C MET A 283 3.48 -6.41 7.58
N GLY A 284 4.76 -6.20 7.86
CA GLY A 284 5.20 -5.55 9.09
C GLY A 284 5.10 -4.02 9.00
N ASP A 285 5.27 -3.36 10.14
CA ASP A 285 5.26 -1.91 10.31
C ASP A 285 6.67 -1.27 10.22
N PHE A 286 7.67 -2.03 9.80
CA PHE A 286 9.00 -1.53 9.45
C PHE A 286 9.19 -1.65 7.93
N TRP A 287 9.20 -0.50 7.23
CA TRP A 287 9.29 -0.40 5.78
C TRP A 287 10.70 0.01 5.36
N ASP A 288 11.49 -0.97 5.00
CA ASP A 288 12.84 -0.82 4.45
C ASP A 288 12.84 -0.84 2.91
N GLU A 289 14.01 -0.98 2.32
CA GLU A 289 14.20 -1.07 0.87
C GLU A 289 13.47 -2.25 0.20
N SER A 290 13.10 -3.28 0.96
CA SER A 290 12.32 -4.41 0.45
C SER A 290 10.85 -4.04 0.22
N VAL A 291 10.35 -3.04 0.94
CA VAL A 291 8.98 -2.53 0.88
C VAL A 291 8.92 -1.23 0.08
N VAL A 292 9.80 -0.27 0.39
CA VAL A 292 9.86 1.05 -0.24
C VAL A 292 11.22 1.23 -0.92
N LYS A 293 11.26 1.03 -2.22
CA LYS A 293 12.44 1.36 -3.02
C LYS A 293 12.55 2.88 -3.10
N THR A 294 13.71 3.42 -2.76
CA THR A 294 13.92 4.86 -2.83
C THR A 294 13.83 5.32 -4.28
N ALA A 295 12.85 6.13 -4.59
CA ALA A 295 12.94 6.97 -5.74
C ALA A 295 13.89 8.13 -5.36
N VAL A 296 14.89 8.42 -6.19
CA VAL A 296 15.59 9.70 -6.12
C VAL A 296 14.53 10.76 -6.38
N ALA A 297 14.14 11.48 -5.33
CA ALA A 297 13.21 12.58 -5.47
C ALA A 297 13.87 13.64 -6.38
N LYS A 298 13.38 13.76 -7.61
CA LYS A 298 13.72 14.91 -8.44
C LYS A 298 12.92 16.08 -7.87
N ASN A 299 13.59 17.18 -7.59
CA ASN A 299 12.91 18.43 -7.28
C ASN A 299 11.95 18.73 -8.44
N ILE A 300 10.69 18.96 -8.13
CA ILE A 300 9.69 19.36 -9.09
C ILE A 300 9.61 20.88 -8.98
N SER A 301 9.84 21.59 -10.10
CA SER A 301 9.78 23.05 -10.13
C SER A 301 8.46 23.50 -10.77
N THR A 302 7.87 24.56 -10.23
CA THR A 302 6.79 25.28 -10.91
C THR A 302 7.33 26.04 -12.13
N PRO A 303 6.47 26.53 -13.06
CA PRO A 303 6.91 27.39 -14.17
C PRO A 303 7.63 28.64 -13.70
N GLU A 304 7.26 29.17 -12.52
CA GLU A 304 7.90 30.33 -11.90
C GLU A 304 9.21 29.96 -11.18
N GLY A 305 9.68 28.70 -11.26
CA GLY A 305 10.92 28.22 -10.67
C GLY A 305 10.82 27.89 -9.18
N VAL A 306 9.62 27.81 -8.59
CA VAL A 306 9.41 27.37 -7.22
C VAL A 306 9.60 25.85 -7.16
N GLU A 307 10.64 25.40 -6.46
CA GLU A 307 10.90 23.96 -6.29
C GLU A 307 9.99 23.37 -5.21
N HIS A 308 9.32 22.24 -5.52
CA HIS A 308 8.74 21.37 -4.48
C HIS A 308 9.87 20.54 -3.87
N PRO A 309 10.25 20.86 -2.66
CA PRO A 309 11.56 20.44 -2.18
C PRO A 309 11.62 19.01 -1.61
N ALA A 310 10.51 18.24 -1.52
CA ALA A 310 10.51 16.89 -0.94
C ALA A 310 9.31 16.02 -1.32
N PRO A 311 9.16 15.61 -2.57
CA PRO A 311 8.20 14.57 -2.88
C PRO A 311 8.62 13.27 -2.15
N PHE A 312 7.66 12.60 -1.53
CA PHE A 312 7.88 11.28 -0.97
C PHE A 312 7.72 10.18 -2.05
N PRO A 313 8.30 8.98 -1.86
CA PRO A 313 8.17 7.88 -2.82
C PRO A 313 6.72 7.43 -2.96
N GLU A 314 6.29 7.12 -4.19
CA GLU A 314 4.93 6.64 -4.46
C GLU A 314 4.58 5.37 -3.66
N GLN A 315 5.56 4.53 -3.33
CA GLN A 315 5.33 3.28 -2.61
C GLN A 315 4.72 3.48 -1.21
N ILE A 316 5.09 4.56 -0.50
CA ILE A 316 4.53 4.80 0.84
C ILE A 316 3.04 5.16 0.80
N VAL A 317 2.54 5.60 -0.36
CA VAL A 317 1.12 5.89 -0.60
C VAL A 317 0.41 4.68 -1.22
N THR A 318 1.10 3.95 -2.11
CA THR A 318 0.52 2.80 -2.81
C THR A 318 -0.02 1.75 -1.83
N LEU A 319 0.76 1.44 -0.80
CA LEU A 319 0.38 0.42 0.20
C LEU A 319 -0.88 0.82 0.99
N PRO A 320 -0.96 2.01 1.62
CA PRO A 320 -2.17 2.49 2.27
C PRO A 320 -3.41 2.47 1.36
N ILE A 321 -3.29 2.91 0.10
CA ILE A 321 -4.40 2.90 -0.84
C ILE A 321 -4.91 1.46 -1.07
N LEU A 322 -4.02 0.52 -1.35
CA LEU A 322 -4.39 -0.88 -1.57
C LEU A 322 -4.96 -1.55 -0.32
N GLN A 323 -4.44 -1.19 0.86
CA GLN A 323 -4.87 -1.78 2.14
C GLN A 323 -6.23 -1.28 2.61
N THR A 324 -6.61 -0.04 2.28
CA THR A 324 -7.76 0.58 2.94
C THR A 324 -8.83 1.11 1.98
N THR A 325 -8.64 0.93 0.67
CA THR A 325 -9.63 1.37 -0.35
C THR A 325 -9.85 0.32 -1.43
N ASP A 326 -10.99 0.43 -2.14
CA ASP A 326 -11.27 -0.28 -3.39
C ASP A 326 -11.30 0.71 -4.57
N GLU A 327 -11.39 0.20 -5.81
CA GLU A 327 -11.57 1.05 -7.00
C GLU A 327 -12.84 1.89 -6.88
N GLY A 328 -12.72 3.18 -7.25
CA GLY A 328 -13.82 4.16 -7.15
C GLY A 328 -13.93 4.86 -5.79
N ASP A 329 -13.24 4.39 -4.74
CA ASP A 329 -13.16 5.09 -3.44
C ASP A 329 -12.44 6.43 -3.57
N ILE A 330 -12.63 7.33 -2.59
CA ILE A 330 -12.08 8.68 -2.61
C ILE A 330 -10.88 8.79 -1.66
N VAL A 331 -9.76 9.23 -2.22
CA VAL A 331 -8.53 9.56 -1.48
C VAL A 331 -8.41 11.07 -1.35
N LEU A 332 -8.09 11.56 -0.16
CA LEU A 332 -7.85 12.97 0.13
C LEU A 332 -6.40 13.19 0.56
N ASP A 333 -5.79 14.26 0.06
CA ASP A 333 -4.52 14.79 0.58
C ASP A 333 -4.68 16.28 0.91
N PRO A 334 -4.78 16.67 2.19
CA PRO A 334 -4.95 18.06 2.62
C PRO A 334 -3.68 18.93 2.46
N PHE A 335 -2.51 18.34 2.14
CA PHE A 335 -1.24 19.02 1.88
C PHE A 335 -0.55 18.37 0.67
N MET A 336 -1.21 18.36 -0.47
CA MET A 336 -0.88 17.49 -1.58
C MET A 336 0.43 17.82 -2.30
N GLY A 337 0.99 19.01 -2.13
CA GLY A 337 2.20 19.44 -2.81
C GLY A 337 2.15 19.21 -4.32
N SER A 338 3.12 18.49 -4.84
CA SER A 338 3.18 18.14 -6.28
C SER A 338 2.20 17.03 -6.72
N GLY A 339 1.29 16.59 -5.84
CA GLY A 339 0.22 15.64 -6.18
C GLY A 339 0.63 14.18 -6.26
N THR A 340 1.68 13.75 -5.58
CA THR A 340 2.12 12.34 -5.57
C THR A 340 0.98 11.41 -5.15
N THR A 341 0.24 11.76 -4.08
CA THR A 341 -0.92 10.98 -3.61
C THR A 341 -1.99 10.85 -4.70
N GLY A 342 -2.31 11.95 -5.39
CA GLY A 342 -3.30 11.97 -6.46
C GLY A 342 -2.88 11.13 -7.67
N LYS A 343 -1.61 11.20 -8.09
CA LYS A 343 -1.07 10.38 -9.18
C LYS A 343 -1.21 8.89 -8.89
N VAL A 344 -0.89 8.48 -7.66
CA VAL A 344 -1.03 7.07 -7.24
C VAL A 344 -2.48 6.64 -7.15
N ALA A 345 -3.35 7.47 -6.55
CA ALA A 345 -4.78 7.20 -6.44
C ALA A 345 -5.42 6.99 -7.81
N ASN A 346 -5.17 7.90 -8.76
CA ASN A 346 -5.70 7.82 -10.11
C ASN A 346 -5.19 6.56 -10.85
N ARG A 347 -3.89 6.26 -10.78
CA ARG A 347 -3.31 5.06 -11.38
C ARG A 347 -3.94 3.77 -10.87
N LEU A 348 -4.36 3.76 -9.61
CA LEU A 348 -5.02 2.63 -8.96
C LEU A 348 -6.55 2.64 -9.11
N GLY A 349 -7.13 3.53 -9.92
CA GLY A 349 -8.58 3.61 -10.15
C GLY A 349 -9.38 4.27 -9.01
N ARG A 350 -8.73 5.00 -8.11
CA ARG A 350 -9.37 5.78 -7.03
C ARG A 350 -9.62 7.20 -7.50
N ARG A 351 -10.65 7.83 -6.96
CA ARG A 351 -10.89 9.28 -7.11
C ARG A 351 -10.00 10.04 -6.14
N PHE A 352 -9.67 11.28 -6.46
CA PHE A 352 -8.78 12.08 -5.64
C PHE A 352 -9.32 13.49 -5.39
N VAL A 353 -9.12 13.97 -4.18
CA VAL A 353 -9.32 15.38 -3.79
C VAL A 353 -8.02 15.84 -3.13
N GLY A 354 -7.46 16.96 -3.56
CA GLY A 354 -6.23 17.52 -3.02
C GLY A 354 -6.36 18.99 -2.69
N TYR A 355 -5.66 19.43 -1.65
CA TYR A 355 -5.53 20.82 -1.24
C TYR A 355 -4.07 21.21 -1.16
N ASP A 356 -3.73 22.39 -1.65
CA ASP A 356 -2.46 23.05 -1.40
C ASP A 356 -2.62 24.57 -1.59
N VAL A 357 -1.92 25.36 -0.80
CA VAL A 357 -1.89 26.80 -0.92
C VAL A 357 -0.94 27.28 -2.01
N THR A 358 -0.04 26.43 -2.45
CA THR A 358 0.91 26.69 -3.54
C THR A 358 0.47 25.98 -4.80
N ASP A 359 0.49 26.70 -5.92
CA ASP A 359 0.22 26.12 -7.24
C ASP A 359 1.45 25.37 -7.74
N TYR A 360 1.49 24.07 -7.48
CA TYR A 360 2.46 23.19 -8.11
C TYR A 360 1.84 22.60 -9.37
N LEU A 361 2.36 22.93 -10.54
CA LEU A 361 1.91 22.32 -11.78
C LEU A 361 1.99 20.79 -11.67
N ILE A 362 0.84 20.19 -11.71
CA ILE A 362 0.70 18.74 -11.83
C ILE A 362 0.77 18.42 -13.32
N SER A 363 1.96 18.11 -13.82
CA SER A 363 2.20 17.67 -15.19
C SER A 363 1.95 16.16 -15.31
#